data_48f7fac91b1979d63e9d0daca32cac2e
#
_entry.id   48f7fac91b1979d63e9d0daca32cac2e
#
_cell.length_a   1.000
_cell.length_b   1.000
_cell.length_c   1.000
_cell.angle_alpha   90.00
_cell.angle_beta   90.00
_cell.angle_gamma   90.00
#
_symmetry.space_group_name_H-M   'P 1'
#
loop_
_entity.id
_entity.type
_entity.pdbx_description
1 polymer ?
#
loop_
_entity_poly.entity_id
_entity_poly.type
_entity_poly.pdbx_seq_one_letter_code
_entity_poly.pdbx_strand_id
1 'polypeptide(L)'
;MLNKFLKFKNINTVKRNRGIFPTRVKKLRLDANERISKFENNFINNIKKKISSFHFTAYPETEKIYDLLSKKYNLLRSNFLITSGSDIGIRHCFELFTQKNSSVITLNPTFGMVDVYCKIYETKQIKVGYDKNLILDYKRIYNSINKKVSMIMIANPNSPTGTVIESKKLLDIIKKANKNSCYVVIDEAY
;
A
#
# COMPACT_ATOMS: atom_id res chain seq x y z
N MET A 1 -13.72 6.22 -29.25
CA MET A 1 -14.81 6.86 -28.49
C MET A 1 -14.67 6.72 -26.96
N LEU A 2 -14.12 5.63 -26.43
CA LEU A 2 -13.95 5.40 -24.96
C LEU A 2 -13.09 6.47 -24.24
N ASN A 3 -12.05 6.99 -24.88
CA ASN A 3 -11.10 7.93 -24.23
C ASN A 3 -11.70 9.29 -23.81
N LYS A 4 -12.87 9.66 -24.33
CA LYS A 4 -13.52 10.95 -24.00
C LYS A 4 -14.10 10.98 -22.57
N PHE A 5 -14.40 9.81 -21.99
CA PHE A 5 -15.03 9.67 -20.69
C PHE A 5 -14.08 9.22 -19.56
N LEU A 6 -12.82 8.95 -19.88
CA LEU A 6 -11.86 8.53 -18.89
C LEU A 6 -11.36 9.74 -18.07
N LYS A 7 -11.59 9.71 -16.75
CA LYS A 7 -11.10 10.72 -15.81
C LYS A 7 -9.57 10.84 -15.85
N PHE A 8 -8.88 9.72 -16.09
CA PHE A 8 -7.42 9.64 -16.16
C PHE A 8 -6.99 9.12 -17.53
N LYS A 9 -6.28 9.94 -18.30
CA LYS A 9 -5.85 9.62 -19.67
C LYS A 9 -4.90 8.42 -19.77
N ASN A 10 -4.08 8.22 -18.72
CA ASN A 10 -3.04 7.19 -18.71
C ASN A 10 -3.53 5.79 -18.31
N ILE A 11 -4.79 5.62 -17.90
CA ILE A 11 -5.28 4.34 -17.37
C ILE A 11 -5.12 3.18 -18.37
N ASN A 12 -5.24 3.45 -19.65
CA ASN A 12 -5.11 2.42 -20.71
C ASN A 12 -3.66 2.06 -21.04
N THR A 13 -2.71 2.90 -20.67
CA THR A 13 -1.27 2.72 -20.99
C THR A 13 -0.48 2.16 -19.84
N VAL A 14 -1.01 2.27 -18.63
CA VAL A 14 -0.34 1.77 -17.41
C VAL A 14 -0.53 0.27 -17.31
N LYS A 15 0.56 -0.47 -17.39
CA LYS A 15 0.58 -1.93 -17.21
C LYS A 15 1.44 -2.28 -16.01
N ARG A 16 0.93 -3.16 -15.15
CA ARG A 16 1.77 -3.83 -14.16
C ARG A 16 2.56 -4.91 -14.86
N ASN A 17 3.88 -4.83 -14.81
CA ASN A 17 4.74 -5.87 -15.36
C ASN A 17 4.72 -7.09 -14.42
N ARG A 18 3.91 -8.09 -14.76
CA ARG A 18 3.90 -9.39 -14.06
C ARG A 18 4.53 -10.42 -14.98
N GLY A 19 5.60 -11.04 -14.53
CA GLY A 19 6.06 -12.27 -15.15
C GLY A 19 4.96 -13.33 -15.01
N ILE A 20 4.37 -13.76 -16.12
CA ILE A 20 3.40 -14.86 -16.12
C ILE A 20 4.19 -16.14 -16.39
N PHE A 21 4.32 -16.97 -15.37
CA PHE A 21 4.95 -18.28 -15.50
C PHE A 21 3.86 -19.37 -15.43
N PRO A 22 3.49 -20.02 -16.56
CA PRO A 22 2.39 -21.01 -16.60
C PRO A 22 2.55 -22.17 -15.58
N THR A 23 3.77 -22.48 -15.20
CA THR A 23 4.09 -23.59 -14.28
C THR A 23 4.43 -23.12 -12.86
N ARG A 24 4.08 -21.88 -12.52
CA ARG A 24 4.42 -21.24 -11.26
C ARG A 24 4.03 -22.09 -10.03
N VAL A 25 2.87 -22.73 -10.07
CA VAL A 25 2.35 -23.57 -8.98
C VAL A 25 3.24 -24.79 -8.69
N LYS A 26 4.02 -25.26 -9.68
CA LYS A 26 4.94 -26.39 -9.56
C LYS A 26 6.35 -26.01 -9.10
N LYS A 27 6.63 -24.71 -8.89
CA LYS A 27 7.94 -24.17 -8.51
C LYS A 27 7.89 -23.56 -7.12
N LEU A 28 9.06 -23.32 -6.51
CA LEU A 28 9.18 -22.50 -5.32
C LEU A 28 8.82 -21.05 -5.69
N ARG A 29 7.73 -20.55 -5.10
CA ARG A 29 7.14 -19.26 -5.42
C ARG A 29 7.71 -18.18 -4.51
N LEU A 30 8.71 -17.44 -4.98
CA LEU A 30 9.34 -16.32 -4.27
C LEU A 30 9.14 -14.97 -4.98
N ASP A 31 8.26 -14.93 -5.98
CA ASP A 31 7.98 -13.79 -6.84
C ASP A 31 6.79 -12.94 -6.37
N ALA A 32 6.09 -13.38 -5.34
CA ALA A 32 4.97 -12.66 -4.75
C ALA A 32 4.88 -12.92 -3.23
N ASN A 33 4.21 -11.99 -2.52
CA ASN A 33 3.95 -12.15 -1.09
C ASN A 33 2.79 -13.14 -0.88
N GLU A 34 3.11 -14.42 -0.84
CA GLU A 34 2.16 -15.49 -0.64
C GLU A 34 2.75 -16.62 0.20
N ARG A 35 1.90 -17.31 0.93
CA ARG A 35 2.30 -18.50 1.67
C ARG A 35 2.67 -19.63 0.71
N ILE A 36 3.90 -20.17 0.83
CA ILE A 36 4.38 -21.29 0.02
C ILE A 36 4.09 -22.66 0.65
N SER A 37 4.02 -22.74 1.98
CA SER A 37 3.67 -23.97 2.69
C SER A 37 2.17 -24.20 2.71
N LYS A 38 1.74 -25.45 2.60
CA LYS A 38 0.32 -25.83 2.74
C LYS A 38 -0.17 -25.60 4.17
N PHE A 39 -1.44 -25.33 4.33
CA PHE A 39 -2.08 -25.37 5.63
C PHE A 39 -2.34 -26.83 6.04
N GLU A 40 -2.32 -27.10 7.32
CA GLU A 40 -2.69 -28.39 7.87
C GLU A 40 -4.16 -28.73 7.58
N ASN A 41 -4.44 -30.03 7.37
CA ASN A 41 -5.79 -30.48 7.05
C ASN A 41 -6.81 -30.12 8.13
N ASN A 42 -6.43 -30.19 9.41
CA ASN A 42 -7.30 -29.78 10.53
C ASN A 42 -7.70 -28.32 10.45
N PHE A 43 -6.77 -27.43 10.10
CA PHE A 43 -7.07 -26.01 9.90
C PHE A 43 -8.08 -25.81 8.76
N ILE A 44 -7.85 -26.46 7.62
CA ILE A 44 -8.76 -26.36 6.46
C ILE A 44 -10.14 -26.92 6.80
N ASN A 45 -10.21 -28.08 7.49
CA ASN A 45 -11.48 -28.68 7.88
C ASN A 45 -12.25 -27.81 8.89
N ASN A 46 -11.56 -27.15 9.80
CA ASN A 46 -12.18 -26.21 10.74
C ASN A 46 -12.77 -24.97 10.02
N ILE A 47 -12.10 -24.46 8.99
CA ILE A 47 -12.66 -23.38 8.16
C ILE A 47 -13.90 -23.87 7.41
N LYS A 48 -13.83 -25.04 6.75
CA LYS A 48 -14.96 -25.61 6.00
C LYS A 48 -16.21 -25.78 6.87
N LYS A 49 -16.05 -26.24 8.11
CA LYS A 49 -17.17 -26.41 9.07
C LYS A 49 -17.84 -25.07 9.45
N LYS A 50 -17.12 -23.95 9.35
CA LYS A 50 -17.66 -22.62 9.67
C LYS A 50 -18.32 -21.92 8.49
N ILE A 51 -18.12 -22.42 7.27
CA ILE A 51 -18.73 -21.87 6.06
C ILE A 51 -20.12 -22.47 5.88
N SER A 52 -21.13 -21.65 5.77
CA SER A 52 -22.51 -22.02 5.47
C SER A 52 -23.01 -21.30 4.22
N SER A 53 -24.17 -21.68 3.69
CA SER A 53 -24.81 -21.00 2.57
C SER A 53 -25.03 -19.50 2.83
N PHE A 54 -25.29 -19.12 4.07
CA PHE A 54 -25.45 -17.73 4.48
C PHE A 54 -24.24 -16.87 4.11
N HIS A 55 -23.02 -17.39 4.25
CA HIS A 55 -21.79 -16.66 3.90
C HIS A 55 -21.63 -16.35 2.40
N PHE A 56 -22.42 -17.01 1.56
CA PHE A 56 -22.42 -16.78 0.10
C PHE A 56 -23.59 -15.90 -0.37
N THR A 57 -24.59 -15.67 0.49
CA THR A 57 -25.84 -14.99 0.11
C THR A 57 -26.07 -13.68 0.83
N ALA A 58 -25.44 -13.47 1.98
CA ALA A 58 -25.61 -12.27 2.79
C ALA A 58 -24.38 -11.35 2.73
N TYR A 59 -24.60 -10.05 2.87
CA TYR A 59 -23.51 -9.12 3.13
C TYR A 59 -22.85 -9.44 4.47
N PRO A 60 -21.51 -9.35 4.56
CA PRO A 60 -20.81 -9.62 5.82
C PRO A 60 -21.13 -8.55 6.86
N GLU A 61 -21.42 -8.98 8.09
CA GLU A 61 -21.51 -8.09 9.25
C GLU A 61 -20.11 -7.70 9.71
N THR A 62 -19.69 -6.48 9.42
CA THR A 62 -18.33 -5.99 9.72
C THR A 62 -18.22 -5.32 11.08
N GLU A 63 -19.33 -5.03 11.77
CA GLU A 63 -19.36 -4.27 13.03
C GLU A 63 -18.44 -4.85 14.10
N LYS A 64 -18.51 -6.17 14.31
CA LYS A 64 -17.68 -6.87 15.33
C LYS A 64 -16.18 -6.70 15.10
N ILE A 65 -15.72 -6.68 13.85
CA ILE A 65 -14.29 -6.51 13.57
C ILE A 65 -13.83 -5.07 13.84
N TYR A 66 -14.69 -4.08 13.55
CA TYR A 66 -14.40 -2.68 13.91
C TYR A 66 -14.33 -2.48 15.42
N ASP A 67 -15.22 -3.13 16.20
CA ASP A 67 -15.17 -3.10 17.66
C ASP A 67 -13.88 -3.73 18.21
N LEU A 68 -13.50 -4.87 17.66
CA LEU A 68 -12.24 -5.54 18.06
C LEU A 68 -11.02 -4.68 17.74
N LEU A 69 -10.96 -4.05 16.57
CA LEU A 69 -9.87 -3.15 16.19
C LEU A 69 -9.84 -1.91 17.10
N SER A 70 -11.00 -1.28 17.33
CA SER A 70 -11.13 -0.14 18.21
C SER A 70 -10.62 -0.44 19.61
N LYS A 71 -11.03 -1.57 20.19
CA LYS A 71 -10.57 -2.04 21.51
C LYS A 71 -9.08 -2.37 21.52
N LYS A 72 -8.58 -3.08 20.49
CA LYS A 72 -7.17 -3.49 20.41
C LYS A 72 -6.20 -2.33 20.35
N TYR A 73 -6.54 -1.31 19.57
CA TYR A 73 -5.66 -0.16 19.32
C TYR A 73 -6.02 1.07 20.16
N ASN A 74 -7.08 1.02 20.96
CA ASN A 74 -7.60 2.15 21.73
C ASN A 74 -7.85 3.39 20.86
N LEU A 75 -8.50 3.18 19.70
CA LEU A 75 -8.84 4.20 18.73
C LEU A 75 -10.34 4.14 18.41
N LEU A 76 -10.90 5.21 17.88
CA LEU A 76 -12.29 5.23 17.46
C LEU A 76 -12.52 4.30 16.25
N ARG A 77 -13.71 3.72 16.10
CA ARG A 77 -14.08 2.88 14.94
C ARG A 77 -13.91 3.65 13.62
N SER A 78 -14.18 4.95 13.59
CA SER A 78 -13.98 5.82 12.44
C SER A 78 -12.52 5.98 12.00
N ASN A 79 -11.56 5.55 12.81
CA ASN A 79 -10.13 5.56 12.44
C ASN A 79 -9.71 4.32 11.63
N PHE A 80 -10.63 3.38 11.40
CA PHE A 80 -10.33 2.15 10.67
C PHE A 80 -11.08 2.08 9.35
N LEU A 81 -10.42 1.56 8.34
CA LEU A 81 -11.02 1.18 7.07
C LEU A 81 -10.49 -0.21 6.70
N ILE A 82 -11.41 -1.18 6.59
CA ILE A 82 -11.05 -2.54 6.16
C ILE A 82 -11.13 -2.59 4.64
N THR A 83 -10.07 -3.08 4.02
CA THR A 83 -9.95 -3.19 2.56
C THR A 83 -9.58 -4.62 2.15
N SER A 84 -9.78 -4.94 0.87
CA SER A 84 -9.35 -6.21 0.28
C SER A 84 -7.84 -6.24 0.05
N GLY A 85 -7.07 -6.13 1.13
CA GLY A 85 -5.62 -6.08 1.15
C GLY A 85 -5.05 -4.66 1.05
N SER A 86 -3.74 -4.53 1.35
CA SER A 86 -3.02 -3.25 1.38
C SER A 86 -3.01 -2.53 0.02
N ASP A 87 -3.00 -3.26 -1.09
CA ASP A 87 -3.01 -2.67 -2.45
C ASP A 87 -4.25 -1.76 -2.65
N ILE A 88 -5.42 -2.21 -2.21
CA ILE A 88 -6.65 -1.38 -2.26
C ILE A 88 -6.56 -0.22 -1.26
N GLY A 89 -5.99 -0.44 -0.06
CA GLY A 89 -5.74 0.64 0.90
C GLY A 89 -4.84 1.74 0.32
N ILE A 90 -3.74 1.36 -0.33
CA ILE A 90 -2.84 2.30 -1.02
C ILE A 90 -3.58 3.05 -2.12
N ARG A 91 -4.38 2.35 -2.94
CA ARG A 91 -5.21 3.00 -3.97
C ARG A 91 -6.11 4.06 -3.38
N HIS A 92 -6.82 3.77 -2.30
CA HIS A 92 -7.67 4.75 -1.62
C HIS A 92 -6.87 5.95 -1.09
N CYS A 93 -5.66 5.74 -0.58
CA CYS A 93 -4.79 6.85 -0.18
C CYS A 93 -4.46 7.78 -1.37
N PHE A 94 -4.12 7.22 -2.53
CA PHE A 94 -3.92 8.02 -3.74
C PHE A 94 -5.18 8.76 -4.17
N GLU A 95 -6.33 8.09 -4.12
CA GLU A 95 -7.61 8.66 -4.52
C GLU A 95 -8.05 9.82 -3.64
N LEU A 96 -7.80 9.73 -2.33
CA LEU A 96 -8.22 10.73 -1.33
C LEU A 96 -7.21 11.87 -1.16
N PHE A 97 -5.91 11.57 -1.19
CA PHE A 97 -4.87 12.50 -0.78
C PHE A 97 -4.06 13.08 -1.94
N THR A 98 -4.38 12.69 -3.18
CA THR A 98 -3.68 13.23 -4.35
C THR A 98 -4.65 13.79 -5.37
N GLN A 99 -4.15 14.70 -6.18
CA GLN A 99 -4.83 15.21 -7.37
C GLN A 99 -3.83 15.29 -8.53
N LYS A 100 -4.33 15.41 -9.73
CA LYS A 100 -3.50 15.58 -10.93
C LYS A 100 -2.45 16.69 -10.71
N ASN A 101 -1.21 16.39 -11.05
CA ASN A 101 -0.04 17.25 -10.90
C ASN A 101 0.39 17.56 -9.46
N SER A 102 -0.26 17.01 -8.42
CA SER A 102 0.29 17.09 -7.06
C SER A 102 1.57 16.27 -6.95
N SER A 103 2.46 16.65 -6.03
CA SER A 103 3.71 15.91 -5.83
C SER A 103 3.54 14.81 -4.78
N VAL A 104 4.09 13.62 -5.05
CA VAL A 104 4.14 12.49 -4.14
C VAL A 104 5.58 12.04 -3.95
N ILE A 105 6.06 12.02 -2.70
CA ILE A 105 7.38 11.45 -2.37
C ILE A 105 7.25 9.95 -2.20
N THR A 106 8.11 9.18 -2.84
CA THR A 106 8.13 7.70 -2.79
C THR A 106 9.55 7.18 -2.63
N LEU A 107 9.70 5.99 -2.07
CA LEU A 107 10.98 5.28 -2.09
C LEU A 107 11.24 4.68 -3.47
N ASN A 108 12.51 4.40 -3.79
CA ASN A 108 12.91 3.76 -5.05
C ASN A 108 14.17 2.88 -4.86
N PRO A 109 14.09 1.55 -4.99
CA PRO A 109 12.88 0.80 -5.31
C PRO A 109 11.90 0.71 -4.14
N THR A 110 10.61 0.46 -4.46
CA THR A 110 9.55 0.16 -3.50
C THR A 110 8.48 -0.72 -4.16
N PHE A 111 7.39 -1.01 -3.47
CA PHE A 111 6.28 -1.81 -3.99
C PHE A 111 5.79 -1.24 -5.33
N GLY A 112 5.80 -2.08 -6.37
CA GLY A 112 5.60 -1.65 -7.76
C GLY A 112 4.25 -0.98 -8.06
N MET A 113 3.21 -1.22 -7.23
CA MET A 113 1.91 -0.56 -7.42
C MET A 113 1.96 0.93 -7.08
N VAL A 114 2.90 1.38 -6.27
CA VAL A 114 3.09 2.81 -5.99
C VAL A 114 3.41 3.59 -7.28
N ASP A 115 4.32 3.08 -8.11
CA ASP A 115 4.63 3.67 -9.42
C ASP A 115 3.41 3.65 -10.35
N VAL A 116 2.64 2.55 -10.32
CA VAL A 116 1.41 2.40 -11.10
C VAL A 116 0.39 3.47 -10.70
N TYR A 117 0.15 3.65 -9.41
CA TYR A 117 -0.80 4.65 -8.92
C TYR A 117 -0.35 6.07 -9.19
N CYS A 118 0.96 6.39 -9.04
CA CYS A 118 1.48 7.69 -9.44
C CYS A 118 1.15 8.02 -10.91
N LYS A 119 1.26 7.03 -11.80
CA LYS A 119 0.92 7.21 -13.23
C LYS A 119 -0.58 7.32 -13.46
N ILE A 120 -1.41 6.47 -12.81
CA ILE A 120 -2.87 6.48 -12.94
C ILE A 120 -3.44 7.83 -12.51
N TYR A 121 -3.01 8.32 -11.33
CA TYR A 121 -3.49 9.58 -10.77
C TYR A 121 -2.74 10.81 -11.29
N GLU A 122 -1.84 10.63 -12.28
CA GLU A 122 -1.09 11.69 -12.96
C GLU A 122 -0.35 12.62 -11.97
N THR A 123 0.23 12.04 -10.91
CA THR A 123 1.00 12.77 -9.91
C THR A 123 2.45 12.97 -10.33
N LYS A 124 3.09 14.00 -9.81
CA LYS A 124 4.53 14.24 -9.96
C LYS A 124 5.28 13.45 -8.90
N GLN A 125 5.88 12.33 -9.30
CA GLN A 125 6.58 11.45 -8.37
C GLN A 125 8.00 11.96 -8.07
N ILE A 126 8.30 12.15 -6.78
CA ILE A 126 9.63 12.47 -6.27
C ILE A 126 10.22 11.17 -5.70
N LYS A 127 11.03 10.47 -6.50
CA LYS A 127 11.66 9.21 -6.10
C LYS A 127 12.91 9.49 -5.25
N VAL A 128 12.96 8.85 -4.08
CA VAL A 128 14.12 8.87 -3.19
C VAL A 128 14.74 7.49 -3.14
N GLY A 129 15.98 7.39 -3.56
CA GLY A 129 16.71 6.14 -3.69
C GLY A 129 17.49 5.75 -2.46
N TYR A 130 18.18 4.64 -2.61
CA TYR A 130 19.15 4.09 -1.67
C TYR A 130 20.53 4.15 -2.31
N ASP A 131 21.56 4.21 -1.48
CA ASP A 131 22.94 4.04 -1.95
C ASP A 131 23.26 2.54 -2.21
N LYS A 132 24.51 2.26 -2.60
CA LYS A 132 24.98 0.90 -2.86
C LYS A 132 24.94 -0.05 -1.64
N ASN A 133 24.84 0.52 -0.44
CA ASN A 133 24.76 -0.22 0.82
C ASN A 133 23.31 -0.32 1.32
N LEU A 134 22.32 0.00 0.48
CA LEU A 134 20.89 0.07 0.82
C LEU A 134 20.59 1.09 1.94
N ILE A 135 21.39 2.13 2.07
CA ILE A 135 21.10 3.24 2.98
C ILE A 135 20.21 4.25 2.28
N LEU A 136 19.04 4.49 2.84
CA LEU A 136 18.06 5.44 2.31
C LEU A 136 18.56 6.89 2.46
N ASP A 137 18.43 7.68 1.40
CA ASP A 137 18.70 9.13 1.46
C ASP A 137 17.58 9.86 2.23
N TYR A 138 17.62 9.71 3.54
CA TYR A 138 16.69 10.35 4.46
C TYR A 138 16.67 11.89 4.32
N LYS A 139 17.87 12.50 4.15
CA LYS A 139 17.97 13.95 3.99
C LYS A 139 17.19 14.43 2.77
N ARG A 140 17.24 13.69 1.68
CA ARG A 140 16.48 14.00 0.47
C ARG A 140 14.97 13.92 0.70
N ILE A 141 14.47 12.89 1.41
CA ILE A 141 13.05 12.84 1.81
C ILE A 141 12.70 14.12 2.57
N TYR A 142 13.43 14.38 3.66
CA TYR A 142 13.16 15.50 4.54
C TYR A 142 13.20 16.85 3.80
N ASN A 143 14.19 17.09 2.95
CA ASN A 143 14.33 18.33 2.20
C ASN A 143 13.30 18.50 1.08
N SER A 144 12.75 17.40 0.56
CA SER A 144 11.71 17.44 -0.47
C SER A 144 10.33 17.82 0.08
N ILE A 145 10.11 17.74 1.40
CA ILE A 145 8.82 18.05 2.02
C ILE A 145 8.58 19.56 2.00
N ASN A 146 7.54 19.97 1.27
CA ASN A 146 7.08 21.36 1.15
C ASN A 146 5.57 21.38 0.84
N LYS A 147 4.96 22.56 0.81
CA LYS A 147 3.51 22.75 0.58
C LYS A 147 2.98 22.23 -0.78
N LYS A 148 3.83 21.89 -1.74
CA LYS A 148 3.45 21.31 -3.03
C LYS A 148 3.34 19.78 -2.98
N VAL A 149 3.83 19.15 -1.89
CA VAL A 149 3.77 17.70 -1.68
C VAL A 149 2.47 17.36 -0.98
N SER A 150 1.61 16.62 -1.65
CA SER A 150 0.33 16.18 -1.09
C SER A 150 0.48 14.93 -0.22
N MET A 151 1.38 14.02 -0.60
CA MET A 151 1.52 12.74 0.09
C MET A 151 2.98 12.25 0.07
N ILE A 152 3.37 11.57 1.15
CA ILE A 152 4.59 10.77 1.26
C ILE A 152 4.15 9.32 1.43
N MET A 153 4.58 8.44 0.52
CA MET A 153 4.26 7.01 0.57
C MET A 153 5.51 6.22 0.91
N ILE A 154 5.50 5.56 2.06
CA ILE A 154 6.62 4.81 2.64
C ILE A 154 6.17 3.40 2.95
N ALA A 155 6.81 2.39 2.35
CA ALA A 155 6.72 1.03 2.84
C ALA A 155 7.78 0.83 3.94
N ASN A 156 7.39 0.30 5.11
CA ASN A 156 8.27 0.14 6.27
C ASN A 156 7.88 -1.08 7.12
N PRO A 157 8.54 -2.23 6.96
CA PRO A 157 9.71 -2.52 6.11
C PRO A 157 9.49 -2.31 4.61
N ASN A 158 10.50 -1.81 3.89
CA ASN A 158 10.37 -1.58 2.45
C ASN A 158 10.58 -2.86 1.63
N SER A 159 9.73 -3.11 0.68
CA SER A 159 9.89 -4.17 -0.32
C SER A 159 10.33 -3.55 -1.66
N PRO A 160 11.41 -4.04 -2.33
CA PRO A 160 12.10 -5.33 -2.07
C PRO A 160 13.37 -5.22 -1.22
N THR A 161 13.73 -4.06 -0.67
CA THR A 161 15.01 -3.85 -0.02
C THR A 161 15.13 -4.51 1.37
N GLY A 162 14.01 -4.77 2.04
CA GLY A 162 13.97 -5.26 3.43
C GLY A 162 14.42 -4.22 4.46
N THR A 163 14.65 -2.97 4.03
CA THR A 163 15.14 -1.91 4.92
C THR A 163 14.04 -1.30 5.76
N VAL A 164 14.41 -0.82 6.94
CA VAL A 164 13.50 -0.18 7.91
C VAL A 164 13.98 1.23 8.19
N ILE A 165 13.06 2.18 8.22
CA ILE A 165 13.32 3.54 8.69
C ILE A 165 13.14 3.56 10.21
N GLU A 166 14.14 4.03 10.93
CA GLU A 166 14.09 4.17 12.38
C GLU A 166 12.92 5.07 12.82
N SER A 167 12.25 4.71 13.91
CA SER A 167 11.07 5.44 14.42
C SER A 167 11.33 6.93 14.63
N LYS A 168 12.53 7.31 15.10
CA LYS A 168 12.89 8.73 15.29
C LYS A 168 12.88 9.50 13.96
N LYS A 169 13.50 8.94 12.91
CA LYS A 169 13.52 9.54 11.56
C LYS A 169 12.13 9.62 10.96
N LEU A 170 11.31 8.58 11.19
CA LEU A 170 9.93 8.55 10.73
C LEU A 170 9.08 9.64 11.41
N LEU A 171 9.22 9.81 12.73
CA LEU A 171 8.57 10.89 13.46
C LEU A 171 8.99 12.28 12.97
N ASP A 172 10.24 12.48 12.61
CA ASP A 172 10.70 13.76 12.06
C ASP A 172 10.09 14.05 10.68
N ILE A 173 9.93 13.01 9.83
CA ILE A 173 9.19 13.13 8.57
C ILE A 173 7.75 13.54 8.84
N ILE A 174 7.05 12.85 9.75
CA ILE A 174 5.65 13.11 10.10
C ILE A 174 5.47 14.55 10.63
N LYS A 175 6.33 14.99 11.54
CA LYS A 175 6.28 16.34 12.09
C LYS A 175 6.45 17.40 11.00
N LYS A 176 7.39 17.20 10.08
CA LYS A 176 7.60 18.13 8.97
C LYS A 176 6.46 18.09 7.97
N ALA A 177 5.94 16.91 7.65
CA ALA A 177 4.79 16.73 6.77
C ALA A 177 3.57 17.48 7.31
N ASN A 178 3.25 17.33 8.61
CA ASN A 178 2.14 18.05 9.25
C ASN A 178 2.26 19.57 9.12
N LYS A 179 3.46 20.13 9.30
CA LYS A 179 3.70 21.57 9.12
C LYS A 179 3.47 22.05 7.69
N ASN A 180 3.47 21.14 6.71
CA ASN A 180 3.29 21.42 5.29
C ASN A 180 1.96 20.92 4.73
N SER A 181 1.01 20.48 5.58
CA SER A 181 -0.27 19.91 5.17
C SER A 181 -0.12 18.72 4.21
N CYS A 182 0.91 17.89 4.44
CA CYS A 182 1.24 16.74 3.63
C CYS A 182 0.85 15.46 4.38
N TYR A 183 0.14 14.57 3.72
CA TYR A 183 -0.22 13.26 4.28
C TYR A 183 0.97 12.31 4.28
N VAL A 184 1.13 11.52 5.34
CA VAL A 184 2.13 10.45 5.41
C VAL A 184 1.40 9.12 5.48
N VAL A 185 1.65 8.28 4.49
CA VAL A 185 1.13 6.91 4.41
C VAL A 185 2.28 5.95 4.65
N ILE A 186 2.12 5.10 5.66
CA ILE A 186 3.10 4.07 6.01
C ILE A 186 2.46 2.72 5.72
N ASP A 187 3.04 1.98 4.78
CA ASP A 187 2.60 0.62 4.44
C ASP A 187 3.40 -0.38 5.27
N GLU A 188 2.72 -1.01 6.21
CA GLU A 188 3.26 -2.02 7.14
C GLU A 188 2.75 -3.42 6.78
N ALA A 189 2.71 -3.75 5.48
CA ALA A 189 2.28 -5.06 5.00
C ALA A 189 3.22 -6.22 5.40
N TYR A 190 4.44 -5.91 5.89
CA TYR A 190 5.45 -6.85 6.39
C TYR A 190 5.75 -6.66 7.87
#